data_03c7de414c2c18bd399001d84c7c85ed
#
_entry.id   03c7de414c2c18bd399001d84c7c85ed
#
_cell.length_a   1.000
_cell.length_b   1.000
_cell.length_c   1.000
_cell.angle_alpha   90.00
_cell.angle_beta   90.00
_cell.angle_gamma   90.00
#
_symmetry.space_group_name_H-M   'P 1'
#
loop_
_entity.id
_entity.type
_entity.pdbx_description
1 polymer ?
#
loop_
_entity_poly.entity_id
_entity_poly.type
_entity_poly.pdbx_seq_one_letter_code
_entity_poly.pdbx_strand_id
1 'polypeptide(L)'
;AKSVEFVKQQIPAYTDQLVLSVQAEKDIPAEQLKHMRNWNISFNRVIDGVIAGQEAVSVSIDRVTGQMVNYQFGLSNMPYPKQKPEVLELNKAKDLWLSQYDIKLNYVLENGGYNGPIPLEKYNVMVAAGEIPPTAAAANPDEKVQAKLVYTLVPKFNREPFLLDAQTGVWRNSQTGEAMSLDKVAVSDIDNHWAKNELQLMLDYQALDVQDGKVNPDQLIRRGELVKMLVIAMNGGNG
;
A
#
# COMPACT_ATOMS: atom_id res chain seq x y z
N ALA A 1 13.55 -24.98 -13.45
CA ALA A 1 13.17 -25.99 -14.43
C ALA A 1 11.98 -26.84 -13.93
N LYS A 2 12.11 -27.63 -12.85
CA LYS A 2 11.06 -28.53 -12.35
C LYS A 2 9.72 -27.85 -12.05
N SER A 3 9.71 -26.68 -11.40
CA SER A 3 8.49 -25.92 -11.10
C SER A 3 7.75 -25.44 -12.35
N VAL A 4 8.50 -25.01 -13.36
CA VAL A 4 7.94 -24.57 -14.64
C VAL A 4 7.27 -25.76 -15.35
N GLU A 5 7.96 -26.89 -15.38
CA GLU A 5 7.42 -28.11 -16.00
C GLU A 5 6.18 -28.63 -15.27
N PHE A 6 6.21 -28.63 -13.93
CA PHE A 6 5.06 -28.97 -13.10
C PHE A 6 3.85 -28.09 -13.42
N VAL A 7 4.01 -26.76 -13.40
CA VAL A 7 2.92 -25.82 -13.67
C VAL A 7 2.36 -26.01 -15.07
N LYS A 8 3.21 -26.21 -16.09
CA LYS A 8 2.79 -26.53 -17.45
C LYS A 8 1.94 -27.80 -17.56
N GLN A 9 2.27 -28.80 -16.79
CA GLN A 9 1.51 -30.08 -16.79
C GLN A 9 0.16 -29.92 -16.06
N GLN A 10 0.12 -29.16 -14.96
CA GLN A 10 -1.09 -29.02 -14.16
C GLN A 10 -2.15 -28.08 -14.80
N ILE A 11 -1.69 -27.04 -15.50
CA ILE A 11 -2.56 -26.00 -16.05
C ILE A 11 -2.20 -25.64 -17.50
N PRO A 12 -2.25 -26.60 -18.43
CA PRO A 12 -1.82 -26.39 -19.81
C PRO A 12 -2.58 -25.25 -20.51
N ALA A 13 -3.85 -25.01 -20.16
CA ALA A 13 -4.67 -23.96 -20.75
C ALA A 13 -4.19 -22.54 -20.48
N TYR A 14 -3.37 -22.32 -19.46
CA TYR A 14 -2.88 -21.00 -19.05
C TYR A 14 -1.38 -20.82 -19.29
N THR A 15 -0.69 -21.83 -19.82
CA THR A 15 0.77 -21.85 -19.91
C THR A 15 1.34 -20.63 -20.65
N ASP A 16 0.71 -20.24 -21.74
CA ASP A 16 1.14 -19.10 -22.57
C ASP A 16 0.85 -17.73 -21.93
N GLN A 17 0.05 -17.73 -20.87
CA GLN A 17 -0.31 -16.53 -20.13
C GLN A 17 0.44 -16.39 -18.80
N LEU A 18 1.32 -17.33 -18.47
CA LEU A 18 2.05 -17.33 -17.20
C LEU A 18 3.50 -16.90 -17.39
N VAL A 19 3.86 -15.84 -16.68
CA VAL A 19 5.22 -15.33 -16.64
C VAL A 19 5.83 -15.61 -15.26
N LEU A 20 7.01 -16.23 -15.26
CA LEU A 20 7.76 -16.54 -14.05
C LEU A 20 8.17 -15.25 -13.33
N SER A 21 7.81 -15.15 -12.06
CA SER A 21 8.24 -14.10 -11.14
C SER A 21 8.96 -14.78 -9.97
N VAL A 22 10.27 -14.64 -9.92
CA VAL A 22 11.10 -15.19 -8.85
C VAL A 22 12.24 -14.23 -8.55
N GLN A 23 12.51 -14.06 -7.27
CA GLN A 23 13.71 -13.33 -6.85
C GLN A 23 14.93 -14.21 -7.11
N ALA A 24 15.92 -13.68 -7.81
CA ALA A 24 17.15 -14.42 -8.05
C ALA A 24 17.93 -14.60 -6.73
N GLU A 25 18.53 -15.77 -6.53
CA GLU A 25 19.30 -16.08 -5.32
C GLU A 25 20.38 -15.04 -5.00
N LYS A 26 21.04 -14.52 -6.03
CA LYS A 26 22.05 -13.47 -5.91
C LYS A 26 21.54 -12.15 -5.32
N ASP A 27 20.24 -11.91 -5.40
CA ASP A 27 19.59 -10.68 -4.93
C ASP A 27 19.04 -10.85 -3.50
N ILE A 28 19.25 -12.02 -2.88
CA ILE A 28 18.81 -12.32 -1.51
C ILE A 28 20.02 -12.23 -0.59
N PRO A 29 19.95 -11.45 0.50
CA PRO A 29 21.04 -11.37 1.48
C PRO A 29 21.42 -12.75 2.03
N ALA A 30 22.72 -13.02 2.17
CA ALA A 30 23.24 -14.32 2.59
C ALA A 30 22.69 -14.77 3.96
N GLU A 31 22.44 -13.84 4.88
CA GLU A 31 21.83 -14.15 6.17
C GLU A 31 20.39 -14.62 6.02
N GLN A 32 19.62 -13.99 5.15
CA GLN A 32 18.25 -14.42 4.86
C GLN A 32 18.23 -15.80 4.21
N LEU A 33 19.16 -16.07 3.29
CA LEU A 33 19.29 -17.37 2.64
C LEU A 33 19.55 -18.51 3.64
N LYS A 34 20.30 -18.28 4.72
CA LYS A 34 20.54 -19.30 5.75
C LYS A 34 19.28 -19.77 6.45
N HIS A 35 18.31 -18.87 6.62
CA HIS A 35 17.05 -19.13 7.31
C HIS A 35 15.90 -19.54 6.39
N MET A 36 16.08 -19.39 5.07
CA MET A 36 15.07 -19.82 4.09
C MET A 36 15.04 -21.33 3.96
N ARG A 37 13.93 -21.93 4.38
CA ARG A 37 13.69 -23.36 4.21
C ARG A 37 13.21 -23.71 2.81
N ASN A 38 12.39 -22.83 2.22
CA ASN A 38 11.73 -23.09 0.95
C ASN A 38 12.04 -22.00 -0.09
N TRP A 39 12.06 -22.39 -1.36
CA TRP A 39 11.98 -21.48 -2.49
C TRP A 39 10.51 -21.23 -2.84
N ASN A 40 10.10 -19.97 -2.84
CA ASN A 40 8.77 -19.58 -3.31
C ASN A 40 8.90 -19.04 -4.74
N ILE A 41 8.20 -19.70 -5.66
CA ILE A 41 8.24 -19.42 -7.09
C ILE A 41 6.83 -19.04 -7.51
N SER A 42 6.66 -17.84 -8.03
CA SER A 42 5.37 -17.33 -8.50
C SER A 42 5.35 -17.22 -10.02
N PHE A 43 4.19 -17.48 -10.60
CA PHE A 43 3.88 -17.29 -12.00
C PHE A 43 2.70 -16.32 -12.08
N ASN A 44 2.94 -15.11 -12.52
CA ASN A 44 1.90 -14.11 -12.69
C ASN A 44 1.22 -14.30 -14.04
N ARG A 45 -0.10 -14.21 -14.06
CA ARG A 45 -0.84 -14.20 -15.32
C ARG A 45 -0.64 -12.88 -16.05
N VAL A 46 -0.37 -12.96 -17.34
CA VAL A 46 -0.15 -11.83 -18.24
C VAL A 46 -1.09 -11.95 -19.43
N ILE A 47 -1.88 -10.92 -19.68
CA ILE A 47 -2.82 -10.80 -20.79
C ILE A 47 -2.39 -9.62 -21.66
N ASP A 48 -2.08 -9.85 -22.92
CA ASP A 48 -1.56 -8.83 -23.85
C ASP A 48 -0.44 -7.95 -23.26
N GLY A 49 0.50 -8.59 -22.56
CA GLY A 49 1.64 -7.90 -21.94
C GLY A 49 1.31 -7.15 -20.63
N VAL A 50 0.08 -7.26 -20.13
CA VAL A 50 -0.35 -6.64 -18.86
C VAL A 50 -0.54 -7.70 -17.78
N ILE A 51 0.05 -7.46 -16.61
CA ILE A 51 -0.10 -8.37 -15.46
C ILE A 51 -1.54 -8.29 -14.94
N ALA A 52 -2.21 -9.43 -14.83
CA ALA A 52 -3.49 -9.56 -14.15
C ALA A 52 -3.23 -9.57 -12.63
N GLY A 53 -3.38 -8.43 -11.98
CA GLY A 53 -2.76 -8.07 -10.71
C GLY A 53 -2.94 -9.02 -9.52
N GLN A 54 -3.98 -9.86 -9.49
CA GLN A 54 -4.22 -10.82 -8.39
C GLN A 54 -4.23 -12.28 -8.88
N GLU A 55 -3.92 -12.51 -10.14
CA GLU A 55 -3.94 -13.84 -10.71
C GLU A 55 -2.53 -14.41 -10.82
N ALA A 56 -2.24 -15.35 -9.96
CA ALA A 56 -0.95 -16.01 -9.90
C ALA A 56 -1.08 -17.48 -9.52
N VAL A 57 -0.09 -18.23 -9.92
CA VAL A 57 0.16 -19.58 -9.43
C VAL A 57 1.46 -19.57 -8.67
N SER A 58 1.50 -20.14 -7.46
CA SER A 58 2.73 -20.24 -6.68
C SER A 58 3.06 -21.67 -6.30
N VAL A 59 4.35 -21.94 -6.30
CA VAL A 59 4.93 -23.23 -5.93
C VAL A 59 6.02 -22.99 -4.91
N SER A 60 5.95 -23.69 -3.77
CA SER A 60 7.03 -23.71 -2.78
C SER A 60 7.78 -25.03 -2.84
N ILE A 61 9.10 -24.95 -2.91
CA ILE A 61 9.99 -26.12 -3.00
C ILE A 61 10.94 -26.09 -1.81
N ASP A 62 11.01 -27.19 -1.07
CA ASP A 62 12.01 -27.37 -0.01
C ASP A 62 13.42 -27.33 -0.62
N ARG A 63 14.28 -26.49 -0.05
CA ARG A 63 15.63 -26.23 -0.58
C ARG A 63 16.58 -27.43 -0.44
N VAL A 64 16.33 -28.29 0.54
CA VAL A 64 17.22 -29.43 0.85
C VAL A 64 16.81 -30.65 0.04
N THR A 65 15.51 -30.97 0.03
CA THR A 65 15.00 -32.17 -0.62
C THR A 65 14.62 -31.95 -2.08
N GLY A 66 14.40 -30.70 -2.48
CA GLY A 66 13.88 -30.36 -3.80
C GLY A 66 12.43 -30.81 -4.03
N GLN A 67 11.72 -31.17 -2.95
CA GLN A 67 10.33 -31.59 -3.01
C GLN A 67 9.41 -30.39 -2.97
N MET A 68 8.28 -30.46 -3.65
CA MET A 68 7.23 -29.46 -3.57
C MET A 68 6.49 -29.62 -2.25
N VAL A 69 6.41 -28.53 -1.49
CA VAL A 69 5.75 -28.49 -0.17
C VAL A 69 4.44 -27.72 -0.20
N ASN A 70 4.24 -26.85 -1.18
CA ASN A 70 3.00 -26.10 -1.34
C ASN A 70 2.74 -25.76 -2.80
N TYR A 71 1.46 -25.73 -3.18
CA TYR A 71 0.97 -25.28 -4.48
C TYR A 71 -0.29 -24.45 -4.27
N GLN A 72 -0.31 -23.24 -4.81
CA GLN A 72 -1.46 -22.34 -4.75
C GLN A 72 -1.87 -21.98 -6.17
N PHE A 73 -3.17 -22.10 -6.43
CA PHE A 73 -3.78 -21.74 -7.70
C PHE A 73 -4.75 -20.61 -7.50
N GLY A 74 -4.42 -19.43 -8.02
CA GLY A 74 -5.20 -18.21 -7.90
C GLY A 74 -5.55 -17.62 -9.26
N LEU A 75 -5.95 -18.45 -10.24
CA LEU A 75 -6.42 -17.97 -11.53
C LEU A 75 -7.95 -18.01 -11.59
N SER A 76 -8.54 -16.98 -12.14
CA SER A 76 -9.98 -16.89 -12.36
C SER A 76 -10.36 -17.20 -13.82
N ASN A 77 -11.63 -17.54 -14.01
CA ASN A 77 -12.21 -17.68 -15.36
C ASN A 77 -12.81 -16.34 -15.84
N MET A 78 -12.36 -15.20 -15.31
CA MET A 78 -12.84 -13.90 -15.73
C MET A 78 -12.56 -13.67 -17.21
N PRO A 79 -13.51 -13.14 -17.97
CA PRO A 79 -13.29 -12.79 -19.36
C PRO A 79 -12.42 -11.52 -19.44
N TYR A 80 -11.23 -11.67 -19.98
CA TYR A 80 -10.37 -10.55 -20.32
C TYR A 80 -10.67 -10.06 -21.74
N PRO A 81 -10.44 -8.77 -22.06
CA PRO A 81 -10.51 -8.27 -23.41
C PRO A 81 -9.61 -9.09 -24.35
N LYS A 82 -10.08 -9.37 -25.56
CA LYS A 82 -9.28 -10.10 -26.56
C LYS A 82 -8.07 -9.33 -27.05
N GLN A 83 -8.10 -8.01 -26.94
CA GLN A 83 -7.01 -7.11 -27.28
C GLN A 83 -6.91 -6.05 -26.19
N LYS A 84 -5.69 -5.64 -25.89
CA LYS A 84 -5.43 -4.55 -24.95
C LYS A 84 -6.15 -3.28 -25.44
N PRO A 85 -7.02 -2.69 -24.61
CA PRO A 85 -7.68 -1.44 -24.98
C PRO A 85 -6.66 -0.29 -25.06
N GLU A 86 -7.03 0.77 -25.78
CA GLU A 86 -6.28 2.01 -25.75
C GLU A 86 -6.27 2.58 -24.33
N VAL A 87 -5.11 3.04 -23.89
CA VAL A 87 -4.91 3.60 -22.56
C VAL A 87 -4.28 4.98 -22.66
N LEU A 88 -4.41 5.75 -21.61
CA LEU A 88 -3.73 7.04 -21.45
C LEU A 88 -2.22 6.87 -21.61
N GLU A 89 -1.58 7.87 -22.19
CA GLU A 89 -0.14 7.94 -22.21
C GLU A 89 0.43 7.93 -20.79
N LEU A 90 1.55 7.22 -20.60
CA LEU A 90 2.17 7.04 -19.30
C LEU A 90 2.51 8.37 -18.62
N ASN A 91 2.96 9.37 -19.38
CA ASN A 91 3.29 10.69 -18.82
C ASN A 91 2.03 11.38 -18.28
N LYS A 92 0.92 11.33 -19.03
CA LYS A 92 -0.35 11.86 -18.55
C LYS A 92 -0.85 11.15 -17.29
N ALA A 93 -0.73 9.83 -17.23
CA ALA A 93 -1.08 9.06 -16.04
C ALA A 93 -0.19 9.42 -14.84
N LYS A 94 1.12 9.61 -15.05
CA LYS A 94 2.06 10.08 -14.02
C LYS A 94 1.69 11.46 -13.49
N ASP A 95 1.36 12.40 -14.38
CA ASP A 95 0.98 13.76 -13.99
C ASP A 95 -0.29 13.75 -13.15
N LEU A 96 -1.29 12.96 -13.53
CA LEU A 96 -2.50 12.75 -12.74
C LEU A 96 -2.19 12.17 -11.35
N TRP A 97 -1.33 11.16 -11.26
CA TRP A 97 -0.92 10.59 -9.98
C TRP A 97 -0.16 11.61 -9.13
N LEU A 98 0.82 12.30 -9.70
CA LEU A 98 1.63 13.28 -8.97
C LEU A 98 0.80 14.48 -8.52
N SER A 99 -0.27 14.85 -9.24
CA SER A 99 -1.17 15.91 -8.83
C SER A 99 -1.88 15.62 -7.50
N GLN A 100 -1.94 14.35 -7.09
CA GLN A 100 -2.55 13.92 -5.82
C GLN A 100 -1.58 13.97 -4.63
N TYR A 101 -0.37 14.44 -4.82
CA TYR A 101 0.64 14.55 -3.77
C TYR A 101 1.18 15.97 -3.67
N ASP A 102 1.47 16.38 -2.44
CA ASP A 102 2.31 17.53 -2.15
C ASP A 102 3.75 17.05 -1.88
N ILE A 103 4.72 17.86 -2.25
CA ILE A 103 6.13 17.63 -1.91
C ILE A 103 6.46 18.47 -0.68
N LYS A 104 6.85 17.81 0.41
CA LYS A 104 7.28 18.50 1.63
C LYS A 104 8.75 18.21 1.91
N LEU A 105 9.45 19.25 2.34
CA LEU A 105 10.83 19.14 2.81
C LEU A 105 10.81 18.84 4.30
N ASN A 106 11.38 17.70 4.70
CA ASN A 106 11.39 17.22 6.08
C ASN A 106 12.78 16.79 6.50
N TYR A 107 13.07 16.95 7.80
CA TYR A 107 14.20 16.24 8.40
C TYR A 107 13.79 14.83 8.76
N VAL A 108 14.55 13.86 8.29
CA VAL A 108 14.42 12.46 8.66
C VAL A 108 15.67 12.05 9.42
N LEU A 109 15.47 11.46 10.58
CA LEU A 109 16.58 10.89 11.35
C LEU A 109 16.99 9.59 10.67
N GLU A 110 18.24 9.51 10.24
CA GLU A 110 18.81 8.26 9.79
C GLU A 110 19.05 7.41 11.05
N ASN A 111 18.07 6.58 11.34
CA ASN A 111 18.18 5.66 12.46
C ASN A 111 19.23 4.61 12.12
N GLY A 112 20.24 4.49 12.93
CA GLY A 112 21.17 3.37 12.93
C GLY A 112 20.45 2.06 13.27
N GLY A 113 19.52 1.68 12.41
CA GLY A 113 19.08 0.30 12.24
C GLY A 113 18.18 -0.36 13.27
N TYR A 114 17.63 0.33 14.29
CA TYR A 114 16.65 -0.33 15.15
C TYR A 114 15.22 -0.21 14.58
N ASN A 115 14.71 -1.31 14.02
CA ASN A 115 13.33 -1.47 13.55
C ASN A 115 12.56 -2.51 14.40
N GLY A 116 12.86 -2.56 15.70
CA GLY A 116 12.22 -3.51 16.61
C GLY A 116 10.76 -3.13 16.92
N PRO A 117 9.97 -4.10 17.42
CA PRO A 117 8.54 -3.92 17.72
C PRO A 117 8.26 -3.04 18.95
N ILE A 118 9.29 -2.66 19.70
CA ILE A 118 9.19 -1.80 20.88
C ILE A 118 9.96 -0.51 20.64
N PRO A 119 9.58 0.64 21.25
CA PRO A 119 10.34 1.88 21.14
C PRO A 119 11.80 1.71 21.57
N LEU A 120 12.74 2.35 20.87
CA LEU A 120 14.18 2.23 21.12
C LEU A 120 14.55 2.53 22.58
N GLU A 121 13.92 3.54 23.19
CA GLU A 121 14.15 3.90 24.59
C GLU A 121 13.82 2.72 25.54
N LYS A 122 12.67 2.10 25.33
CA LYS A 122 12.24 0.93 26.11
C LYS A 122 13.15 -0.26 25.85
N TYR A 123 13.55 -0.47 24.60
CA TYR A 123 14.52 -1.50 24.24
C TYR A 123 15.84 -1.33 25.00
N ASN A 124 16.41 -0.11 25.01
CA ASN A 124 17.65 0.18 25.71
C ASN A 124 17.55 -0.07 27.23
N VAL A 125 16.41 0.26 27.84
CA VAL A 125 16.17 -0.03 29.27
C VAL A 125 16.13 -1.54 29.52
N MET A 126 15.47 -2.31 28.67
CA MET A 126 15.38 -3.77 28.80
C MET A 126 16.74 -4.46 28.58
N VAL A 127 17.55 -3.96 27.65
CA VAL A 127 18.95 -4.42 27.47
C VAL A 127 19.80 -4.09 28.70
N ALA A 128 19.69 -2.87 29.23
CA ALA A 128 20.41 -2.47 30.42
C ALA A 128 20.01 -3.25 31.68
N ALA A 129 18.74 -3.67 31.74
CA ALA A 129 18.21 -4.55 32.80
C ALA A 129 18.58 -6.03 32.60
N GLY A 130 19.20 -6.40 31.47
CA GLY A 130 19.52 -7.79 31.14
C GLY A 130 18.35 -8.67 30.77
N GLU A 131 17.19 -8.08 30.49
CA GLU A 131 15.97 -8.81 30.14
C GLU A 131 15.99 -9.31 28.67
N ILE A 132 16.68 -8.60 27.79
CA ILE A 132 16.88 -8.98 26.40
C ILE A 132 18.36 -8.81 25.99
N PRO A 133 18.87 -9.65 25.08
CA PRO A 133 20.24 -9.49 24.60
C PRO A 133 20.35 -8.26 23.68
N PRO A 134 21.46 -7.53 23.67
CA PRO A 134 21.71 -6.47 22.71
C PRO A 134 21.77 -7.07 21.30
N THR A 135 20.96 -6.54 20.39
CA THR A 135 21.12 -6.87 18.97
C THR A 135 22.24 -6.03 18.36
N ALA A 136 22.86 -6.52 17.29
CA ALA A 136 23.94 -5.79 16.60
C ALA A 136 23.52 -4.37 16.13
N ALA A 137 22.24 -4.14 15.91
CA ALA A 137 21.68 -2.85 15.53
C ALA A 137 21.57 -1.86 16.72
N ALA A 138 21.55 -2.36 17.97
CA ALA A 138 21.51 -1.52 19.18
C ALA A 138 22.92 -1.33 19.79
N ALA A 139 23.93 -1.97 19.23
CA ALA A 139 25.27 -2.07 19.84
C ALA A 139 26.18 -0.87 19.50
N ASN A 140 25.71 0.15 18.79
CA ASN A 140 26.54 1.32 18.46
C ASN A 140 25.97 2.59 19.10
N PRO A 141 26.20 2.83 20.42
CA PRO A 141 25.76 4.06 21.07
C PRO A 141 26.48 5.33 20.57
N ASP A 142 27.58 5.16 19.81
CA ASP A 142 28.35 6.27 19.23
C ASP A 142 27.96 6.61 17.77
N GLU A 143 27.06 5.88 17.16
CA GLU A 143 26.55 6.23 15.84
C GLU A 143 25.62 7.44 16.02
N LYS A 144 26.19 8.62 15.78
CA LYS A 144 25.46 9.88 15.86
C LYS A 144 24.30 9.83 14.87
N VAL A 145 23.10 9.78 15.42
CA VAL A 145 21.86 9.93 14.63
C VAL A 145 21.98 11.24 13.85
N GLN A 146 22.06 11.14 12.53
CA GLN A 146 22.16 12.30 11.67
C GLN A 146 20.78 12.61 11.08
N ALA A 147 20.40 13.89 11.19
CA ALA A 147 19.21 14.38 10.50
C ALA A 147 19.56 14.66 9.05
N LYS A 148 18.89 13.99 8.12
CA LYS A 148 18.97 14.25 6.68
C LYS A 148 17.75 15.03 6.21
N LEU A 149 18.00 16.04 5.39
CA LEU A 149 16.94 16.80 4.75
C LEU A 149 16.49 16.03 3.50
N VAL A 150 15.22 15.68 3.44
CA VAL A 150 14.65 14.89 2.36
C VAL A 150 13.32 15.48 1.87
N TYR A 151 13.04 15.29 0.59
CA TYR A 151 11.70 15.53 0.07
C TYR A 151 10.84 14.29 0.26
N THR A 152 9.66 14.48 0.82
CA THR A 152 8.65 13.42 1.00
C THR A 152 7.40 13.76 0.22
N LEU A 153 6.77 12.74 -0.37
CA LEU A 153 5.46 12.86 -0.98
C LEU A 153 4.39 12.69 0.11
N VAL A 154 3.51 13.67 0.22
CA VAL A 154 2.40 13.66 1.17
C VAL A 154 1.11 13.61 0.37
N PRO A 155 0.26 12.58 0.53
CA PRO A 155 -1.02 12.52 -0.16
C PRO A 155 -1.88 13.75 0.18
N LYS A 156 -2.47 14.37 -0.82
CA LYS A 156 -3.47 15.44 -0.64
C LYS A 156 -4.80 14.89 -0.14
N PHE A 157 -5.01 13.61 -0.38
CA PHE A 157 -6.24 12.89 -0.14
C PHE A 157 -5.95 11.69 0.74
N ASN A 158 -6.59 11.60 1.87
CA ASN A 158 -6.31 10.61 2.91
C ASN A 158 -7.47 9.61 3.06
N ARG A 159 -8.04 9.21 1.94
CA ARG A 159 -9.17 8.30 1.86
C ARG A 159 -8.78 6.92 1.37
N GLU A 160 -9.81 6.09 1.27
CA GLU A 160 -9.79 4.73 0.74
C GLU A 160 -8.84 4.53 -0.44
N PRO A 161 -8.30 3.33 -0.59
CA PRO A 161 -7.42 3.02 -1.69
C PRO A 161 -8.13 3.27 -3.03
N PHE A 162 -7.55 4.10 -3.85
CA PHE A 162 -8.07 4.50 -5.15
C PHE A 162 -7.15 4.04 -6.28
N LEU A 163 -7.71 3.94 -7.45
CA LEU A 163 -6.99 3.63 -8.68
C LEU A 163 -7.38 4.61 -9.80
N LEU A 164 -6.48 4.79 -10.73
CA LEU A 164 -6.71 5.57 -11.94
C LEU A 164 -7.17 4.63 -13.05
N ASP A 165 -8.36 4.87 -13.59
CA ASP A 165 -8.83 4.15 -14.76
C ASP A 165 -7.94 4.50 -15.96
N ALA A 166 -7.24 3.49 -16.48
CA ALA A 166 -6.23 3.69 -17.50
C ALA A 166 -6.79 4.13 -18.86
N GLN A 167 -8.06 3.93 -19.13
CA GLN A 167 -8.72 4.36 -20.40
C GLN A 167 -9.26 5.77 -20.29
N THR A 168 -9.93 6.08 -19.19
CA THR A 168 -10.69 7.33 -19.05
C THR A 168 -9.96 8.41 -18.28
N GLY A 169 -8.98 8.04 -17.44
CA GLY A 169 -8.33 8.97 -16.50
C GLY A 169 -9.22 9.35 -15.31
N VAL A 170 -10.31 8.63 -15.09
CA VAL A 170 -11.19 8.85 -13.94
C VAL A 170 -10.67 8.10 -12.73
N TRP A 171 -10.68 8.74 -11.58
CA TRP A 171 -10.38 8.09 -10.31
C TRP A 171 -11.53 7.17 -9.89
N ARG A 172 -11.18 5.99 -9.42
CA ARG A 172 -12.15 5.01 -8.96
C ARG A 172 -11.76 4.49 -7.57
N ASN A 173 -12.76 4.21 -6.76
CA ASN A 173 -12.59 3.46 -5.54
C ASN A 173 -12.10 2.03 -5.91
N SER A 174 -11.01 1.58 -5.30
CA SER A 174 -10.42 0.28 -5.65
C SER A 174 -11.22 -0.91 -5.16
N GLN A 175 -12.14 -0.73 -4.22
CA GLN A 175 -12.99 -1.79 -3.65
C GLN A 175 -14.31 -1.89 -4.41
N THR A 176 -14.98 -0.76 -4.67
CA THR A 176 -16.29 -0.74 -5.32
C THR A 176 -16.22 -0.58 -6.84
N GLY A 177 -15.11 -0.05 -7.37
CA GLY A 177 -14.96 0.31 -8.78
C GLY A 177 -15.71 1.57 -9.20
N GLU A 178 -16.44 2.21 -8.31
CA GLU A 178 -17.20 3.42 -8.60
C GLU A 178 -16.29 4.63 -8.86
N ALA A 179 -16.74 5.52 -9.74
CA ALA A 179 -16.03 6.77 -9.99
C ALA A 179 -16.05 7.66 -8.74
N MET A 180 -14.92 8.26 -8.44
CA MET A 180 -14.77 9.16 -7.29
C MET A 180 -14.02 10.42 -7.69
N SER A 181 -14.28 11.53 -7.00
CA SER A 181 -13.46 12.74 -7.06
C SER A 181 -12.45 12.72 -5.92
N LEU A 182 -11.20 13.05 -6.24
CA LEU A 182 -10.14 13.29 -5.26
C LEU A 182 -9.99 14.79 -4.94
N ASP A 183 -10.85 15.64 -5.52
CA ASP A 183 -10.84 17.05 -5.22
C ASP A 183 -11.30 17.28 -3.78
N LYS A 184 -10.61 18.18 -3.08
CA LYS A 184 -11.05 18.60 -1.75
C LYS A 184 -12.42 19.26 -1.86
N VAL A 185 -13.31 18.88 -0.99
CA VAL A 185 -14.60 19.56 -0.86
C VAL A 185 -14.33 20.99 -0.43
N ALA A 186 -14.58 21.94 -1.34
CA ALA A 186 -14.41 23.34 -1.04
C ALA A 186 -15.63 23.83 -0.24
N VAL A 187 -15.36 24.39 0.93
CA VAL A 187 -16.36 25.06 1.76
C VAL A 187 -15.86 26.47 2.09
N SER A 188 -16.79 27.38 2.27
CA SER A 188 -16.46 28.82 2.38
C SER A 188 -16.36 29.33 3.83
N ASP A 189 -16.69 28.51 4.83
CA ASP A 189 -16.91 28.95 6.21
C ASP A 189 -15.93 28.34 7.24
N ILE A 190 -14.89 27.63 6.79
CA ILE A 190 -13.89 27.06 7.70
C ILE A 190 -12.53 27.75 7.64
N ASP A 191 -12.27 28.61 6.64
CA ASP A 191 -10.93 29.16 6.40
C ASP A 191 -10.35 29.95 7.58
N ASN A 192 -11.17 30.65 8.31
CA ASN A 192 -10.79 31.41 9.50
C ASN A 192 -11.25 30.77 10.81
N HIS A 193 -11.75 29.55 10.75
CA HIS A 193 -12.23 28.84 11.94
C HIS A 193 -11.06 28.23 12.72
N TRP A 194 -11.10 28.27 14.03
CA TRP A 194 -10.04 27.74 14.91
C TRP A 194 -9.78 26.24 14.70
N ALA A 195 -10.81 25.46 14.35
CA ALA A 195 -10.75 24.02 14.05
C ALA A 195 -10.66 23.74 12.54
N LYS A 196 -10.10 24.61 11.73
CA LYS A 196 -10.03 24.46 10.26
C LYS A 196 -9.45 23.11 9.85
N ASN A 197 -8.35 22.69 10.47
CA ASN A 197 -7.66 21.46 10.08
C ASN A 197 -8.50 20.22 10.40
N GLU A 198 -9.15 20.21 11.55
CA GLU A 198 -10.02 19.12 12.01
C GLU A 198 -11.28 19.05 11.14
N LEU A 199 -11.88 20.20 10.84
CA LEU A 199 -13.04 20.28 9.96
C LEU A 199 -12.71 19.83 8.54
N GLN A 200 -11.55 20.23 8.02
CA GLN A 200 -11.08 19.76 6.71
C GLN A 200 -10.86 18.24 6.71
N LEU A 201 -10.27 17.71 7.76
CA LEU A 201 -10.09 16.26 7.91
C LEU A 201 -11.44 15.53 7.92
N MET A 202 -12.41 16.06 8.67
CA MET A 202 -13.77 15.49 8.73
C MET A 202 -14.50 15.58 7.38
N LEU A 203 -14.27 16.64 6.61
CA LEU A 203 -14.76 16.76 5.24
C LEU A 203 -14.13 15.73 4.31
N ASP A 204 -12.80 15.57 4.42
CA ASP A 204 -12.06 14.60 3.62
C ASP A 204 -12.55 13.17 3.89
N TYR A 205 -13.03 12.87 5.08
CA TYR A 205 -13.68 11.60 5.46
C TYR A 205 -15.20 11.57 5.25
N GLN A 206 -15.80 12.61 4.64
CA GLN A 206 -17.25 12.75 4.46
C GLN A 206 -18.06 12.63 5.77
N ALA A 207 -17.41 12.91 6.88
CA ALA A 207 -18.06 12.90 8.18
C ALA A 207 -18.97 14.12 8.41
N LEU A 208 -18.73 15.21 7.66
CA LEU A 208 -19.53 16.43 7.67
C LEU A 208 -20.41 16.52 6.43
N ASP A 209 -21.64 16.95 6.63
CA ASP A 209 -22.55 17.29 5.52
C ASP A 209 -22.26 18.72 5.07
N VAL A 210 -22.23 18.93 3.75
CA VAL A 210 -22.06 20.27 3.15
C VAL A 210 -23.41 20.70 2.59
N GLN A 211 -23.86 21.87 3.03
CA GLN A 211 -25.08 22.51 2.55
C GLN A 211 -24.73 23.89 1.98
N ASP A 212 -25.04 24.13 0.72
CA ASP A 212 -24.77 25.39 0.02
C ASP A 212 -23.29 25.85 0.11
N GLY A 213 -22.34 24.87 0.04
CA GLY A 213 -20.92 25.13 0.14
C GLY A 213 -20.45 25.52 1.54
N LYS A 214 -21.19 25.14 2.59
CA LYS A 214 -20.88 25.41 4.01
C LYS A 214 -21.07 24.20 4.87
N VAL A 215 -20.29 24.09 5.95
CA VAL A 215 -20.43 23.07 7.00
C VAL A 215 -21.09 23.62 8.28
N ASN A 216 -21.19 24.95 8.40
CA ASN A 216 -21.76 25.66 9.55
C ASN A 216 -21.15 25.18 10.89
N PRO A 217 -19.84 25.34 11.10
CA PRO A 217 -19.09 24.69 12.17
C PRO A 217 -19.53 25.08 13.58
N ASP A 218 -20.15 26.25 13.75
CA ASP A 218 -20.63 26.75 15.03
C ASP A 218 -22.07 26.34 15.33
N GLN A 219 -22.73 25.58 14.46
CA GLN A 219 -24.10 25.10 14.72
C GLN A 219 -24.10 23.93 15.70
N LEU A 220 -25.20 23.83 16.45
CA LEU A 220 -25.42 22.70 17.35
C LEU A 220 -25.58 21.40 16.55
N ILE A 221 -24.73 20.44 16.84
CA ILE A 221 -24.75 19.11 16.21
C ILE A 221 -26.00 18.34 16.63
N ARG A 222 -26.66 17.67 15.70
CA ARG A 222 -27.77 16.76 15.97
C ARG A 222 -27.25 15.38 16.37
N ARG A 223 -28.05 14.63 17.14
CA ARG A 223 -27.68 13.28 17.56
C ARG A 223 -27.32 12.35 16.37
N GLY A 224 -28.09 12.44 15.28
CA GLY A 224 -27.82 11.65 14.08
C GLY A 224 -26.50 11.98 13.42
N GLU A 225 -26.15 13.27 13.34
CA GLU A 225 -24.88 13.74 12.81
C GLU A 225 -23.70 13.26 13.66
N LEU A 226 -23.82 13.36 14.99
CA LEU A 226 -22.79 12.84 15.90
C LEU A 226 -22.59 11.33 15.74
N VAL A 227 -23.69 10.56 15.65
CA VAL A 227 -23.61 9.10 15.42
C VAL A 227 -22.95 8.78 14.09
N LYS A 228 -23.31 9.50 13.01
CA LYS A 228 -22.67 9.37 11.69
C LYS A 228 -21.17 9.61 11.80
N MET A 229 -20.74 10.70 12.43
CA MET A 229 -19.32 11.03 12.62
C MET A 229 -18.57 9.95 13.38
N LEU A 230 -19.16 9.42 14.47
CA LEU A 230 -18.56 8.35 15.25
C LEU A 230 -18.41 7.05 14.45
N VAL A 231 -19.45 6.67 13.70
CA VAL A 231 -19.42 5.46 12.87
C VAL A 231 -18.33 5.58 11.80
N ILE A 232 -18.24 6.73 11.12
CA ILE A 232 -17.20 6.97 10.11
C ILE A 232 -15.81 6.94 10.75
N ALA A 233 -15.63 7.58 11.92
CA ALA A 233 -14.36 7.56 12.63
C ALA A 233 -13.94 6.14 13.07
N MET A 234 -14.88 5.33 13.54
CA MET A 234 -14.61 3.93 13.95
C MET A 234 -14.29 3.01 12.78
N ASN A 235 -14.87 3.27 11.62
CA ASN A 235 -14.66 2.49 10.39
C ASN A 235 -13.50 2.99 9.54
N GLY A 236 -12.68 3.93 10.04
CA GLY A 236 -11.57 4.50 9.28
C GLY A 236 -11.99 5.29 8.04
N GLY A 237 -13.22 5.85 8.05
CA GLY A 237 -13.77 6.57 6.91
C GLY A 237 -14.59 5.72 5.94
N ASN A 238 -14.71 4.42 6.18
CA ASN A 238 -15.56 3.51 5.41
C ASN A 238 -16.96 3.52 6.04
N GLY A 239 -17.84 4.37 5.55
CA GLY A 239 -19.23 4.50 5.94
C GLY A 239 -20.18 4.09 4.85
#